data_94c673c62ea5a87886948b079b32e1ef
#
_entry.id   94c673c62ea5a87886948b079b32e1ef
#
_cell.length_a   1.000
_cell.length_b   1.000
_cell.length_c   1.000
_cell.angle_alpha   90.00
_cell.angle_beta   90.00
_cell.angle_gamma   90.00
#
_symmetry.space_group_name_H-M   'P 1'
#
loop_
_entity.id
_entity.type
_entity.pdbx_description
1 polymer ?
#
loop_
_entity_poly.entity_id
_entity_poly.type
_entity_poly.pdbx_seq_one_letter_code
_entity_poly.pdbx_strand_id
1 'polypeptide(L)'
;MKYIDTSAFIKNFGDPGVEKGSEKVVKIISQAKKGDFILISSFLMIGEAISVFDKWVRLGHITEDELNRVISKFFESVEELGEKGGLILADLDTLNVAFSIEYILKHNIPINDAIHLYAALARKSSIDEFICSDKNLNRAAGKEGFQIFNPEQ
;
A
#
# COMPACT_ATOMS: atom_id res chain seq x y z
N MET A 1 -10.62 10.16 -3.45
CA MET A 1 -9.26 9.62 -3.17
C MET A 1 -9.36 8.11 -2.97
N LYS A 2 -8.23 7.36 -3.12
CA LYS A 2 -8.19 5.92 -2.83
C LYS A 2 -7.07 5.63 -1.86
N TYR A 3 -7.31 4.80 -0.86
CA TYR A 3 -6.25 4.29 0.01
C TYR A 3 -5.59 3.10 -0.67
N ILE A 4 -4.26 3.02 -0.64
CA ILE A 4 -3.51 1.88 -1.14
C ILE A 4 -2.57 1.34 -0.07
N ASP A 5 -2.74 0.06 0.26
CA ASP A 5 -1.87 -0.67 1.18
C ASP A 5 -0.60 -1.15 0.48
N THR A 6 0.45 -1.38 1.26
CA THR A 6 1.74 -1.87 0.78
C THR A 6 1.61 -3.15 -0.03
N SER A 7 0.79 -4.11 0.42
CA SER A 7 0.58 -5.40 -0.26
C SER A 7 0.01 -5.25 -1.68
N ALA A 8 -0.72 -4.18 -1.94
CA ALA A 8 -1.19 -3.84 -3.28
C ALA A 8 -0.14 -3.01 -4.04
N PHE A 9 0.45 -1.98 -3.42
CA PHE A 9 1.37 -1.07 -4.11
C PHE A 9 2.60 -1.79 -4.69
N ILE A 10 3.19 -2.74 -3.93
CA ILE A 10 4.37 -3.50 -4.37
C ILE A 10 4.15 -4.33 -5.63
N LYS A 11 2.90 -4.67 -5.96
CA LYS A 11 2.57 -5.40 -7.20
C LYS A 11 2.90 -4.62 -8.47
N ASN A 12 3.10 -3.30 -8.37
CA ASN A 12 3.59 -2.47 -9.46
C ASN A 12 5.03 -2.82 -9.88
N PHE A 13 5.77 -3.54 -9.03
CA PHE A 13 7.17 -3.89 -9.22
C PHE A 13 7.39 -5.40 -9.43
N GLY A 14 6.33 -6.20 -9.33
CA GLY A 14 6.33 -7.61 -9.66
C GLY A 14 6.27 -7.87 -11.17
N ASP A 15 6.51 -9.12 -11.56
CA ASP A 15 6.33 -9.53 -12.96
C ASP A 15 4.84 -9.56 -13.32
N PRO A 16 4.37 -8.73 -14.26
CA PRO A 16 2.95 -8.67 -14.65
C PRO A 16 2.39 -10.01 -15.15
N GLY A 17 3.25 -10.87 -15.70
CA GLY A 17 2.86 -12.20 -16.19
C GLY A 17 2.75 -13.26 -15.10
N VAL A 18 3.31 -13.02 -13.93
CA VAL A 18 3.45 -13.99 -12.83
C VAL A 18 2.68 -13.56 -11.60
N GLU A 19 2.76 -12.29 -11.24
CA GLU A 19 2.13 -11.79 -10.02
C GLU A 19 0.68 -11.40 -10.25
N LYS A 20 -0.22 -12.13 -9.58
CA LYS A 20 -1.66 -11.90 -9.68
C LYS A 20 -2.04 -10.48 -9.25
N GLY A 21 -2.73 -9.75 -10.13
CA GLY A 21 -3.21 -8.40 -9.86
C GLY A 21 -2.22 -7.28 -10.21
N SER A 22 -1.00 -7.59 -10.64
CA SER A 22 0.00 -6.59 -11.04
C SER A 22 -0.52 -5.65 -12.13
N GLU A 23 -1.14 -6.16 -13.20
CA GLU A 23 -1.69 -5.34 -14.30
C GLU A 23 -2.70 -4.30 -13.82
N LYS A 24 -3.57 -4.69 -12.85
CA LYS A 24 -4.56 -3.77 -12.28
C LYS A 24 -3.88 -2.66 -11.49
N VAL A 25 -2.85 -3.00 -10.70
CA VAL A 25 -2.11 -2.01 -9.90
C VAL A 25 -1.31 -1.08 -10.78
N VAL A 26 -0.63 -1.58 -11.82
CA VAL A 26 0.05 -0.75 -12.82
C VAL A 26 -0.90 0.28 -13.43
N LYS A 27 -2.13 -0.14 -13.78
CA LYS A 27 -3.16 0.78 -14.30
C LYS A 27 -3.57 1.83 -13.26
N ILE A 28 -3.78 1.43 -12.01
CA ILE A 28 -4.12 2.35 -10.89
C ILE A 28 -3.01 3.40 -10.70
N ILE A 29 -1.76 2.98 -10.63
CA ILE A 29 -0.60 3.88 -10.50
C ILE A 29 -0.51 4.84 -11.69
N SER A 30 -0.69 4.32 -12.91
CA SER A 30 -0.70 5.16 -14.12
C SER A 30 -1.82 6.22 -14.11
N GLN A 31 -3.00 5.86 -13.64
CA GLN A 31 -4.12 6.79 -13.51
C GLN A 31 -3.86 7.87 -12.44
N ALA A 32 -3.29 7.50 -11.29
CA ALA A 32 -2.89 8.45 -10.26
C ALA A 32 -1.82 9.43 -10.77
N LYS A 33 -0.83 8.94 -11.55
CA LYS A 33 0.19 9.79 -12.21
C LYS A 33 -0.41 10.78 -13.21
N LYS A 34 -1.58 10.48 -13.79
CA LYS A 34 -2.31 11.36 -14.70
C LYS A 34 -3.24 12.34 -13.99
N GLY A 35 -3.39 12.21 -12.67
CA GLY A 35 -4.26 13.06 -11.87
C GLY A 35 -5.74 12.65 -11.86
N ASP A 36 -6.08 11.43 -12.29
CA ASP A 36 -7.46 10.95 -12.27
C ASP A 36 -8.00 10.85 -10.83
N PHE A 37 -7.13 10.53 -9.88
CA PHE A 37 -7.40 10.52 -8.44
C PHE A 37 -6.09 10.57 -7.65
N ILE A 38 -6.19 10.84 -6.34
CA ILE A 38 -5.05 10.84 -5.42
C ILE A 38 -5.05 9.51 -4.66
N LEU A 39 -3.89 8.85 -4.61
CA LEU A 39 -3.62 7.74 -3.71
C LEU A 39 -3.19 8.26 -2.34
N ILE A 40 -3.60 7.57 -1.31
CA ILE A 40 -3.11 7.78 0.06
C ILE A 40 -2.56 6.46 0.57
N SER A 41 -1.42 6.50 1.24
CA SER A 41 -0.86 5.36 1.96
C SER A 41 -0.27 5.81 3.30
N SER A 42 0.08 4.87 4.17
CA SER A 42 0.89 5.17 5.35
C SER A 42 2.36 5.32 4.97
N PHE A 43 3.10 6.15 5.70
CA PHE A 43 4.57 6.23 5.56
C PHE A 43 5.26 4.87 5.84
N LEU A 44 4.61 3.96 6.58
CA LEU A 44 5.08 2.57 6.76
C LEU A 44 5.34 1.85 5.44
N MET A 45 4.63 2.19 4.38
CA MET A 45 4.76 1.57 3.06
C MET A 45 6.22 1.53 2.58
N ILE A 46 7.01 2.55 2.92
CA ILE A 46 8.43 2.62 2.50
C ILE A 46 9.22 1.46 3.09
N GLY A 47 9.17 1.28 4.42
CA GLY A 47 9.92 0.23 5.11
C GLY A 47 9.39 -1.17 4.79
N GLU A 48 8.09 -1.32 4.67
CA GLU A 48 7.45 -2.59 4.32
C GLU A 48 7.81 -3.04 2.90
N ALA A 49 7.77 -2.14 1.93
CA ALA A 49 8.15 -2.45 0.55
C ALA A 49 9.60 -2.95 0.46
N ILE A 50 10.54 -2.24 1.11
CA ILE A 50 11.95 -2.65 1.15
C ILE A 50 12.10 -4.03 1.81
N SER A 51 11.37 -4.30 2.90
CA SER A 51 11.38 -5.59 3.58
C SER A 51 10.86 -6.73 2.70
N VAL A 52 9.86 -6.46 1.85
CA VAL A 52 9.36 -7.46 0.90
C VAL A 52 10.38 -7.71 -0.22
N PHE A 53 11.02 -6.67 -0.76
CA PHE A 53 12.04 -6.82 -1.80
C PHE A 53 13.27 -7.60 -1.29
N ASP A 54 13.71 -7.33 -0.06
CA ASP A 54 14.75 -8.12 0.62
C ASP A 54 14.33 -9.60 0.79
N LYS A 55 13.08 -9.84 1.16
CA LYS A 55 12.53 -11.20 1.24
C LYS A 55 12.56 -11.91 -0.12
N TRP A 56 12.32 -11.21 -1.23
CA TRP A 56 12.41 -11.80 -2.57
C TRP A 56 13.84 -12.30 -2.87
N VAL A 57 14.88 -11.57 -2.45
CA VAL A 57 16.27 -12.05 -2.56
C VAL A 57 16.49 -13.30 -1.71
N ARG A 58 16.10 -13.26 -0.44
CA ARG A 58 16.29 -14.39 0.49
C ARG A 58 15.57 -15.67 0.03
N LEU A 59 14.49 -15.53 -0.71
CA LEU A 59 13.74 -16.64 -1.30
C LEU A 59 14.26 -17.05 -2.70
N GLY A 60 15.25 -16.34 -3.23
CA GLY A 60 15.81 -16.62 -4.56
C GLY A 60 14.91 -16.22 -5.73
N HIS A 61 13.91 -15.35 -5.50
CA HIS A 61 13.05 -14.85 -6.55
C HIS A 61 13.73 -13.79 -7.41
N ILE A 62 14.63 -13.02 -6.82
CA ILE A 62 15.46 -12.02 -7.48
C ILE A 62 16.89 -12.06 -6.96
N THR A 63 17.84 -11.54 -7.73
CA THR A 63 19.25 -11.37 -7.34
C THR A 63 19.45 -10.07 -6.56
N GLU A 64 20.64 -9.89 -5.94
CA GLU A 64 21.02 -8.63 -5.27
C GLU A 64 21.06 -7.44 -6.25
N ASP A 65 21.51 -7.67 -7.49
CA ASP A 65 21.51 -6.64 -8.54
C ASP A 65 20.08 -6.22 -8.93
N GLU A 66 19.16 -7.17 -8.97
CA GLU A 66 17.75 -6.90 -9.21
C GLU A 66 17.09 -6.20 -8.02
N LEU A 67 17.52 -6.49 -6.78
CA LEU A 67 17.09 -5.76 -5.58
C LEU A 67 17.38 -4.26 -5.72
N ASN A 68 18.63 -3.91 -6.06
CA ASN A 68 19.00 -2.52 -6.23
C ASN A 68 18.15 -1.82 -7.30
N ARG A 69 17.85 -2.50 -8.40
CA ARG A 69 16.99 -1.95 -9.47
C ARG A 69 15.55 -1.77 -9.02
N VAL A 70 14.96 -2.73 -8.31
CA VAL A 70 13.58 -2.62 -7.85
C VAL A 70 13.42 -1.55 -6.79
N ILE A 71 14.41 -1.39 -5.89
CA ILE A 71 14.42 -0.30 -4.90
C ILE A 71 14.49 1.06 -5.61
N SER A 72 15.37 1.23 -6.60
CA SER A 72 15.44 2.47 -7.38
C SER A 72 14.12 2.80 -8.07
N LYS A 73 13.53 1.83 -8.76
CA LYS A 73 12.21 2.00 -9.41
C LYS A 73 11.09 2.34 -8.42
N PHE A 74 11.14 1.75 -7.21
CA PHE A 74 10.17 2.04 -6.16
C PHE A 74 10.25 3.52 -5.74
N PHE A 75 11.45 4.00 -5.41
CA PHE A 75 11.62 5.41 -5.02
C PHE A 75 11.32 6.37 -6.17
N GLU A 76 11.75 6.09 -7.39
CA GLU A 76 11.37 6.87 -8.58
C GLU A 76 9.84 6.97 -8.74
N SER A 77 9.13 5.86 -8.53
CA SER A 77 7.67 5.85 -8.64
C SER A 77 6.99 6.65 -7.52
N VAL A 78 7.49 6.55 -6.28
CA VAL A 78 6.98 7.32 -5.14
C VAL A 78 7.24 8.82 -5.34
N GLU A 79 8.44 9.20 -5.76
CA GLU A 79 8.82 10.58 -6.04
C GLU A 79 7.98 11.17 -7.17
N GLU A 80 7.89 10.48 -8.31
CA GLU A 80 7.07 10.93 -9.45
C GLU A 80 5.59 11.11 -9.09
N LEU A 81 5.02 10.17 -8.32
CA LEU A 81 3.65 10.28 -7.83
C LEU A 81 3.49 11.47 -6.88
N GLY A 82 4.47 11.68 -5.97
CA GLY A 82 4.46 12.81 -5.04
C GLY A 82 4.54 14.16 -5.76
N GLU A 83 5.48 14.31 -6.68
CA GLU A 83 5.66 15.54 -7.48
C GLU A 83 4.41 15.89 -8.32
N LYS A 84 3.73 14.88 -8.84
CA LYS A 84 2.48 15.05 -9.61
C LYS A 84 1.24 15.21 -8.73
N GLY A 85 1.38 15.17 -7.40
CA GLY A 85 0.26 15.22 -6.47
C GLY A 85 -0.64 13.97 -6.51
N GLY A 86 -0.15 12.87 -7.06
CA GLY A 86 -0.87 11.60 -7.19
C GLY A 86 -0.73 10.67 -5.98
N LEU A 87 0.14 10.99 -5.00
CA LEU A 87 0.34 10.21 -3.78
C LEU A 87 0.53 11.12 -2.57
N ILE A 88 -0.16 10.79 -1.49
CA ILE A 88 0.04 11.35 -0.16
C ILE A 88 0.45 10.23 0.78
N LEU A 89 1.58 10.38 1.47
CA LEU A 89 1.97 9.49 2.55
C LEU A 89 1.51 10.09 3.87
N ALA A 90 0.64 9.39 4.58
CA ALA A 90 0.19 9.77 5.91
C ALA A 90 1.34 9.57 6.92
N ASP A 91 1.56 10.59 7.73
CA ASP A 91 2.63 10.60 8.72
C ASP A 91 2.52 9.43 9.72
N LEU A 92 3.66 8.95 10.17
CA LEU A 92 3.78 7.95 11.21
C LEU A 92 4.24 8.65 12.51
N ASP A 93 3.32 9.33 13.16
CA ASP A 93 3.57 9.97 14.44
C ASP A 93 3.10 9.12 15.63
N THR A 94 3.48 9.53 16.85
CA THR A 94 3.15 8.83 18.09
C THR A 94 1.64 8.70 18.30
N LEU A 95 0.86 9.72 17.92
CA LEU A 95 -0.60 9.72 18.10
C LEU A 95 -1.26 8.73 17.14
N ASN A 96 -0.83 8.71 15.90
CA ASN A 96 -1.35 7.79 14.89
C ASN A 96 -1.07 6.33 15.29
N VAL A 97 0.11 6.04 15.81
CA VAL A 97 0.44 4.71 16.36
C VAL A 97 -0.42 4.40 17.59
N ALA A 98 -0.55 5.33 18.53
CA ALA A 98 -1.33 5.10 19.74
C ALA A 98 -2.81 4.83 19.44
N PHE A 99 -3.43 5.60 18.55
CA PHE A 99 -4.82 5.39 18.17
C PHE A 99 -5.04 4.13 17.34
N SER A 100 -4.02 3.66 16.61
CA SER A 100 -4.15 2.40 15.86
C SER A 100 -4.25 1.16 16.75
N ILE A 101 -3.80 1.23 18.01
CA ILE A 101 -3.82 0.10 18.98
C ILE A 101 -5.24 -0.44 19.19
N GLU A 102 -6.24 0.41 19.20
CA GLU A 102 -7.64 0.00 19.33
C GLU A 102 -8.04 -1.03 18.25
N TYR A 103 -7.56 -0.83 17.02
CA TYR A 103 -7.92 -1.66 15.87
C TYR A 103 -7.22 -3.03 15.88
N ILE A 104 -6.07 -3.15 16.56
CA ILE A 104 -5.43 -4.45 16.83
C ILE A 104 -6.41 -5.36 17.56
N LEU A 105 -6.97 -4.85 18.65
CA LEU A 105 -7.88 -5.62 19.50
C LEU A 105 -9.24 -5.82 18.83
N LYS A 106 -9.78 -4.77 18.21
CA LYS A 106 -11.09 -4.79 17.55
C LYS A 106 -11.16 -5.78 16.39
N HIS A 107 -10.09 -5.88 15.60
CA HIS A 107 -10.08 -6.67 14.37
C HIS A 107 -9.18 -7.89 14.42
N ASN A 108 -8.38 -8.06 15.47
CA ASN A 108 -7.35 -9.08 15.58
C ASN A 108 -6.39 -9.06 14.38
N ILE A 109 -5.77 -7.90 14.14
CA ILE A 109 -4.79 -7.64 13.07
C ILE A 109 -3.45 -7.19 13.65
N PRO A 110 -2.32 -7.38 12.94
CA PRO A 110 -1.02 -6.86 13.35
C PRO A 110 -0.99 -5.34 13.46
N ILE A 111 0.00 -4.81 14.20
CA ILE A 111 0.17 -3.36 14.39
C ILE A 111 0.33 -2.60 13.07
N ASN A 112 1.06 -3.14 12.10
CA ASN A 112 1.25 -2.50 10.81
C ASN A 112 -0.08 -2.33 10.07
N ASP A 113 -0.89 -3.40 10.02
CA ASP A 113 -2.23 -3.37 9.42
C ASP A 113 -3.15 -2.38 10.14
N ALA A 114 -3.06 -2.31 11.47
CA ALA A 114 -3.82 -1.37 12.28
C ALA A 114 -3.43 0.10 11.98
N ILE A 115 -2.14 0.37 11.77
CA ILE A 115 -1.65 1.70 11.37
C ILE A 115 -2.17 2.05 9.96
N HIS A 116 -2.11 1.13 9.00
CA HIS A 116 -2.69 1.34 7.67
C HIS A 116 -4.19 1.62 7.75
N LEU A 117 -4.92 0.82 8.54
CA LEU A 117 -6.36 1.01 8.72
C LEU A 117 -6.67 2.37 9.35
N TYR A 118 -5.95 2.77 10.40
CA TYR A 118 -6.15 4.06 11.05
C TYR A 118 -5.81 5.24 10.13
N ALA A 119 -4.73 5.14 9.36
CA ALA A 119 -4.36 6.17 8.38
C ALA A 119 -5.47 6.42 7.33
N ALA A 120 -6.16 5.34 6.93
CA ALA A 120 -7.33 5.44 6.07
C ALA A 120 -8.55 6.04 6.80
N LEU A 121 -8.82 5.58 8.04
CA LEU A 121 -9.95 6.04 8.85
C LEU A 121 -9.88 7.54 9.18
N ALA A 122 -8.69 8.06 9.45
CA ALA A 122 -8.47 9.48 9.68
C ALA A 122 -8.90 10.37 8.50
N ARG A 123 -9.07 9.79 7.30
CA ARG A 123 -9.48 10.46 6.06
C ARG A 123 -10.70 9.82 5.39
N LYS A 124 -11.48 9.05 6.16
CA LYS A 124 -12.55 8.19 5.64
C LYS A 124 -13.54 8.91 4.74
N SER A 125 -13.92 10.14 5.09
CA SER A 125 -14.87 10.94 4.30
C SER A 125 -14.38 11.30 2.89
N SER A 126 -13.07 11.18 2.64
CA SER A 126 -12.43 11.51 1.36
C SER A 126 -11.96 10.27 0.59
N ILE A 127 -12.08 9.08 1.20
CA ILE A 127 -11.62 7.82 0.59
C ILE A 127 -12.83 7.08 0.02
N ASP A 128 -12.83 6.91 -1.29
CA ASP A 128 -13.87 6.19 -2.03
C ASP A 128 -13.61 4.67 -2.03
N GLU A 129 -12.35 4.24 -1.98
CA GLU A 129 -11.96 2.84 -2.14
C GLU A 129 -10.68 2.52 -1.35
N PHE A 130 -10.64 1.35 -0.74
CA PHE A 130 -9.48 0.80 -0.02
C PHE A 130 -8.88 -0.34 -0.85
N ILE A 131 -7.66 -0.13 -1.39
CA ILE A 131 -6.96 -1.04 -2.29
C ILE A 131 -5.94 -1.86 -1.48
N CYS A 132 -6.18 -3.16 -1.36
CA CYS A 132 -5.34 -4.03 -0.56
C CYS A 132 -5.43 -5.49 -1.03
N SER A 133 -4.32 -6.22 -0.99
CA SER A 133 -4.27 -7.65 -1.29
C SER A 133 -4.35 -8.54 -0.05
N ASP A 134 -4.09 -8.01 1.14
CA ASP A 134 -4.19 -8.77 2.39
C ASP A 134 -5.65 -9.03 2.78
N LYS A 135 -5.98 -10.30 3.01
CA LYS A 135 -7.35 -10.73 3.33
C LYS A 135 -7.82 -10.26 4.71
N ASN A 136 -6.92 -10.23 5.70
CA ASN A 136 -7.28 -9.84 7.06
C ASN A 136 -7.50 -8.34 7.15
N LEU A 137 -6.63 -7.56 6.52
CA LEU A 137 -6.78 -6.11 6.44
C LEU A 137 -8.02 -5.71 5.62
N ASN A 138 -8.30 -6.39 4.51
CA ASN A 138 -9.53 -6.21 3.72
C ASN A 138 -10.79 -6.46 4.55
N ARG A 139 -10.80 -7.54 5.36
CA ARG A 139 -11.91 -7.83 6.27
C ARG A 139 -12.09 -6.74 7.32
N ALA A 140 -11.00 -6.24 7.91
CA ALA A 140 -11.04 -5.17 8.90
C ALA A 140 -11.54 -3.86 8.29
N ALA A 141 -10.99 -3.44 7.15
CA ALA A 141 -11.38 -2.23 6.45
C ALA A 141 -12.84 -2.29 5.97
N GLY A 142 -13.31 -3.44 5.49
CA GLY A 142 -14.71 -3.63 5.13
C GLY A 142 -15.66 -3.50 6.33
N LYS A 143 -15.30 -4.00 7.53
CA LYS A 143 -16.07 -3.80 8.77
C LYS A 143 -16.11 -2.34 9.21
N GLU A 144 -15.09 -1.56 8.89
CA GLU A 144 -15.07 -0.12 9.10
C GLU A 144 -15.82 0.67 8.00
N GLY A 145 -16.42 -0.02 7.04
CA GLY A 145 -17.29 0.56 6.02
C GLY A 145 -16.55 1.12 4.81
N PHE A 146 -15.34 0.65 4.52
CA PHE A 146 -14.68 0.95 3.26
C PHE A 146 -15.17 0.05 2.13
N GLN A 147 -15.26 0.59 0.92
CA GLN A 147 -15.36 -0.20 -0.29
C GLN A 147 -13.99 -0.82 -0.58
N ILE A 148 -13.95 -2.15 -0.66
CA ILE A 148 -12.70 -2.89 -0.83
C ILE A 148 -12.45 -3.19 -2.30
N PHE A 149 -11.24 -2.91 -2.77
CA PHE A 149 -10.71 -3.39 -4.03
C PHE A 149 -9.50 -4.31 -3.78
N ASN A 150 -9.69 -5.59 -4.04
CA ASN A 150 -8.57 -6.54 -4.02
C ASN A 150 -8.07 -6.76 -5.46
N PRO A 151 -6.85 -6.35 -5.81
CA PRO A 151 -6.34 -6.51 -7.17
C PRO A 151 -6.22 -7.97 -7.60
N GLU A 152 -6.16 -8.93 -6.67
CA GLU A 152 -6.08 -10.36 -6.96
C GLU A 152 -7.42 -11.01 -7.32
N GLN A 153 -8.50 -10.33 -7.13
CA GLN A 153 -9.86 -10.77 -7.48
C GLN A 153 -10.34 -10.08 -8.76
#